data_91027f141a8eb23c33b194294e885af0
#
_entry.id   91027f141a8eb23c33b194294e885af0
#
_cell.length_a   1.000
_cell.length_b   1.000
_cell.length_c   1.000
_cell.angle_alpha   90.00
_cell.angle_beta   90.00
_cell.angle_gamma   90.00
#
_symmetry.space_group_name_H-M   'P 1'
#
loop_
_entity.id
_entity.type
_entity.pdbx_description
1 polymer ?
#
loop_
_entity_poly.entity_id
_entity_poly.type
_entity_poly.pdbx_seq_one_letter_code
_entity_poly.pdbx_strand_id
1 'polypeptide(L)'
;RPFAPSPSYISEGLARWDTLRDEMMYANRWFLGVSIDLERLRQLLDLLLAPELPHKWFRARIQTDDEIFSIDKMGAPPKRRASHGRANPAGIPYLYLGSKPETAAAEIRPHTGEVACVADFTIPEIRAVDLRHPRKLVSPFILTDASEIGQLRADLPLLERLGDELTRPVLPSGAAID
;
A
#
# COMPACT_ATOMS: atom_id res chain seq x y z
N ARG A 1 12.97 13.61 30.98
CA ARG A 1 11.66 14.12 30.55
C ARG A 1 11.42 13.59 29.12
N PRO A 2 10.27 12.99 28.82
CA PRO A 2 9.97 12.64 27.45
C PRO A 2 9.87 13.91 26.60
N PHE A 3 10.54 13.92 25.46
CA PHE A 3 10.42 15.00 24.49
C PHE A 3 9.06 14.85 23.80
N ALA A 4 8.18 15.81 23.97
CA ALA A 4 6.96 15.91 23.19
C ALA A 4 7.23 16.76 21.93
N PRO A 5 6.63 16.45 20.78
CA PRO A 5 6.68 17.34 19.62
C PRO A 5 6.13 18.71 19.98
N SER A 6 6.73 19.76 19.43
CA SER A 6 6.16 21.10 19.58
C SER A 6 4.75 21.16 19.02
N PRO A 7 3.80 21.81 19.67
CA PRO A 7 2.45 22.01 19.14
C PRO A 7 2.42 22.67 17.75
N SER A 8 3.50 23.40 17.41
CA SER A 8 3.67 24.03 16.07
C SER A 8 3.86 23.03 14.94
N TYR A 9 4.13 21.76 15.25
CA TYR A 9 4.37 20.69 14.29
C TYR A 9 3.44 19.50 14.54
N ILE A 10 2.13 19.77 14.59
CA ILE A 10 1.13 18.72 14.61
C ILE A 10 0.99 18.16 13.19
N SER A 11 0.92 16.83 13.06
CA SER A 11 0.67 16.19 11.78
C SER A 11 -0.78 16.41 11.34
N GLU A 12 -1.06 17.57 10.73
CA GLU A 12 -2.37 17.85 10.14
C GLU A 12 -2.73 16.81 9.06
N GLY A 13 -1.74 16.30 8.33
CA GLY A 13 -1.93 15.27 7.32
C GLY A 13 -2.52 13.98 7.91
N LEU A 14 -2.04 13.54 9.08
CA LEU A 14 -2.58 12.35 9.74
C LEU A 14 -4.00 12.56 10.26
N ALA A 15 -4.26 13.70 10.88
CA ALA A 15 -5.60 14.04 11.37
C ALA A 15 -6.62 14.09 10.21
N ARG A 16 -6.23 14.69 9.08
CA ARG A 16 -7.06 14.72 7.86
C ARG A 16 -7.25 13.34 7.25
N TRP A 17 -6.21 12.50 7.27
CA TRP A 17 -6.30 11.13 6.78
C TRP A 17 -7.32 10.29 7.56
N ASP A 18 -7.26 10.31 8.88
CA ASP A 18 -8.22 9.56 9.70
C ASP A 18 -9.66 10.05 9.48
N THR A 19 -9.87 11.37 9.45
CA THR A 19 -11.19 11.96 9.15
C THR A 19 -11.68 11.59 7.76
N LEU A 20 -10.82 11.69 6.73
CA LEU A 20 -11.15 11.30 5.36
C LEU A 20 -11.50 9.82 5.28
N ARG A 21 -10.73 8.96 5.93
CA ARG A 21 -10.97 7.52 5.97
C ARG A 21 -12.34 7.21 6.59
N ASP A 22 -12.63 7.80 7.73
CA ASP A 22 -13.89 7.59 8.43
C ASP A 22 -15.09 8.11 7.60
N GLU A 23 -14.94 9.24 6.94
CA GLU A 23 -15.94 9.76 6.03
C GLU A 23 -16.18 8.79 4.86
N MET A 24 -15.13 8.28 4.24
CA MET A 24 -15.22 7.31 3.14
C MET A 24 -15.82 5.97 3.57
N MET A 25 -15.56 5.53 4.78
CA MET A 25 -16.04 4.24 5.30
C MET A 25 -17.48 4.31 5.82
N TYR A 26 -17.84 5.38 6.53
CA TYR A 26 -19.04 5.39 7.35
C TYR A 26 -20.06 6.49 6.98
N ALA A 27 -19.68 7.47 6.15
CA ALA A 27 -20.57 8.56 5.77
C ALA A 27 -20.80 8.64 4.26
N ASN A 28 -19.89 9.24 3.51
CA ASN A 28 -20.09 9.52 2.09
C ASN A 28 -18.79 9.33 1.30
N ARG A 29 -18.81 8.39 0.34
CA ARG A 29 -17.65 8.10 -0.52
C ARG A 29 -17.56 8.98 -1.76
N TRP A 30 -18.65 9.63 -2.13
CA TRP A 30 -18.77 10.30 -3.43
C TRP A 30 -18.56 11.81 -3.33
N PHE A 31 -18.90 12.42 -2.20
CA PHE A 31 -18.81 13.85 -1.97
C PHE A 31 -18.10 14.10 -0.64
N LEU A 32 -16.79 14.02 -0.67
CA LEU A 32 -15.95 14.15 0.52
C LEU A 32 -15.88 15.60 0.99
N GLY A 33 -16.12 15.84 2.26
CA GLY A 33 -15.98 17.14 2.90
C GLY A 33 -14.53 17.47 3.29
N VAL A 34 -13.69 16.42 3.40
CA VAL A 34 -12.27 16.54 3.77
C VAL A 34 -11.40 16.13 2.60
N SER A 35 -10.34 16.87 2.34
CA SER A 35 -9.31 16.52 1.37
C SER A 35 -7.94 16.49 2.04
N ILE A 36 -7.06 15.63 1.57
CA ILE A 36 -5.63 15.67 1.89
C ILE A 36 -4.88 16.47 0.85
N ASP A 37 -3.75 17.04 1.24
CA ASP A 37 -2.84 17.72 0.33
C ASP A 37 -2.10 16.68 -0.51
N LEU A 38 -2.63 16.41 -1.72
CA LEU A 38 -2.06 15.42 -2.63
C LEU A 38 -0.71 15.85 -3.20
N GLU A 39 -0.48 17.16 -3.35
CA GLU A 39 0.83 17.65 -3.82
C GLU A 39 1.90 17.43 -2.76
N ARG A 40 1.60 17.73 -1.50
CA ARG A 40 2.50 17.43 -0.39
C ARG A 40 2.73 15.93 -0.28
N LEU A 41 1.69 15.11 -0.38
CA LEU A 41 1.82 13.67 -0.37
C LEU A 41 2.72 13.16 -1.50
N ARG A 42 2.58 13.68 -2.72
CA ARG A 42 3.44 13.34 -3.85
C ARG A 42 4.91 13.63 -3.55
N GLN A 43 5.21 14.83 -3.03
CA GLN A 43 6.57 15.21 -2.63
C GLN A 43 7.15 14.26 -1.59
N LEU A 44 6.35 13.86 -0.61
CA LEU A 44 6.77 12.91 0.43
C LEU A 44 7.03 11.51 -0.14
N LEU A 45 6.18 11.04 -1.06
CA LEU A 45 6.36 9.75 -1.71
C LEU A 45 7.60 9.71 -2.60
N ASP A 46 7.99 10.83 -3.22
CA ASP A 46 9.23 10.93 -3.99
C ASP A 46 10.49 10.73 -3.11
N LEU A 47 10.43 11.04 -1.82
CA LEU A 47 11.51 10.76 -0.86
C LEU A 47 11.64 9.26 -0.51
N LEU A 48 10.60 8.47 -0.79
CA LEU A 48 10.52 7.06 -0.47
C LEU A 48 10.71 6.15 -1.68
N LEU A 49 11.23 6.69 -2.80
CA LEU A 49 11.50 5.88 -3.98
C LEU A 49 12.56 4.82 -3.67
N ALA A 50 12.24 3.58 -3.96
CA ALA A 50 13.17 2.47 -3.78
C ALA A 50 14.35 2.61 -4.75
N PRO A 51 15.61 2.61 -4.28
CA PRO A 51 16.78 2.83 -5.13
C PRO A 51 17.03 1.65 -6.09
N GLU A 52 16.73 0.44 -5.62
CA GLU A 52 16.91 -0.80 -6.38
C GLU A 52 15.71 -1.72 -6.18
N LEU A 53 15.26 -2.29 -7.28
CA LEU A 53 14.13 -3.22 -7.30
C LEU A 53 14.50 -4.46 -8.10
N PRO A 54 13.96 -5.64 -7.75
CA PRO A 54 14.11 -6.82 -8.57
C PRO A 54 13.48 -6.58 -9.95
N HIS A 55 14.14 -7.05 -11.00
CA HIS A 55 13.53 -7.05 -12.35
C HIS A 55 12.48 -8.16 -12.49
N LYS A 56 12.55 -9.18 -11.64
CA LYS A 56 11.67 -10.33 -11.69
C LYS A 56 10.71 -10.33 -10.51
N TRP A 57 9.43 -10.49 -10.80
CA TRP A 57 8.34 -10.49 -9.85
C TRP A 57 7.46 -11.70 -10.07
N PHE A 58 6.74 -12.14 -9.05
CA PHE A 58 5.95 -13.36 -9.09
C PHE A 58 4.52 -13.10 -8.68
N ARG A 59 3.61 -13.80 -9.33
CA ARG A 59 2.20 -13.86 -8.96
C ARG A 59 1.76 -15.30 -8.82
N ALA A 60 1.00 -15.58 -7.75
CA ALA A 60 0.36 -16.86 -7.55
C ALA A 60 -1.16 -16.75 -7.70
N ARG A 61 -1.81 -17.84 -8.14
CA ARG A 61 -3.26 -18.04 -8.14
C ARG A 61 -3.56 -19.47 -7.73
N ILE A 62 -4.61 -19.66 -6.92
CA ILE A 62 -5.10 -20.99 -6.60
C ILE A 62 -5.72 -21.56 -7.88
N GLN A 63 -5.33 -22.78 -8.23
CA GLN A 63 -5.87 -23.53 -9.34
C GLN A 63 -7.28 -24.02 -8.98
N THR A 64 -8.25 -23.72 -9.80
CA THR A 64 -9.65 -24.12 -9.57
C THR A 64 -10.04 -25.38 -10.32
N ASP A 65 -9.31 -25.69 -11.38
CA ASP A 65 -9.52 -26.83 -12.26
C ASP A 65 -8.20 -27.57 -12.44
N ASP A 66 -8.18 -28.72 -13.08
CA ASP A 66 -6.97 -29.51 -13.33
C ASP A 66 -6.03 -28.86 -14.38
N GLU A 67 -6.42 -27.72 -14.95
CA GLU A 67 -5.63 -27.01 -15.95
C GLU A 67 -4.75 -25.89 -15.34
N ILE A 68 -3.52 -25.80 -15.79
CA ILE A 68 -2.62 -24.70 -15.48
C ILE A 68 -3.14 -23.44 -16.16
N PHE A 69 -3.17 -22.32 -15.43
CA PHE A 69 -3.52 -21.03 -16.01
C PHE A 69 -2.57 -20.62 -17.13
N SER A 70 -3.13 -20.25 -18.27
CA SER A 70 -2.38 -19.57 -19.33
C SER A 70 -1.87 -18.21 -18.88
N ILE A 71 -0.78 -17.73 -19.46
CA ILE A 71 -0.08 -16.50 -19.01
C ILE A 71 -0.99 -15.26 -19.05
N ASP A 72 -1.89 -15.17 -20.02
CA ASP A 72 -2.87 -14.09 -20.13
C ASP A 72 -3.85 -14.04 -18.94
N LYS A 73 -4.12 -15.18 -18.31
CA LYS A 73 -4.94 -15.30 -17.10
C LYS A 73 -4.18 -14.98 -15.81
N MET A 74 -2.85 -14.83 -15.88
CA MET A 74 -2.00 -14.50 -14.73
C MET A 74 -1.82 -12.98 -14.54
N GLY A 75 -2.36 -12.13 -15.41
CA GLY A 75 -2.39 -10.66 -15.26
C GLY A 75 -3.39 -10.17 -14.19
N ALA A 76 -3.57 -8.84 -14.09
CA ALA A 76 -4.58 -8.26 -13.20
C ALA A 76 -5.98 -8.82 -13.52
N PRO A 77 -6.86 -9.01 -12.52
CA PRO A 77 -8.19 -9.55 -12.77
C PRO A 77 -9.01 -8.58 -13.64
N PRO A 78 -9.95 -9.06 -14.46
CA PRO A 78 -10.89 -8.18 -15.15
C PRO A 78 -11.68 -7.31 -14.15
N LYS A 79 -12.03 -6.07 -14.54
CA LYS A 79 -12.77 -5.12 -13.68
C LYS A 79 -13.96 -5.74 -12.93
N ARG A 80 -14.79 -6.52 -13.64
CA ARG A 80 -15.99 -7.17 -13.06
C ARG A 80 -15.68 -8.32 -12.08
N ARG A 81 -14.44 -8.80 -12.05
CA ARG A 81 -13.97 -9.89 -11.16
C ARG A 81 -12.97 -9.40 -10.12
N ALA A 82 -12.61 -8.11 -10.15
CA ALA A 82 -11.72 -7.52 -9.15
C ALA A 82 -12.47 -7.47 -7.81
N SER A 83 -12.07 -8.31 -6.88
CA SER A 83 -12.56 -8.30 -5.49
C SER A 83 -11.90 -7.19 -4.68
N HIS A 84 -12.45 -6.91 -3.52
CA HIS A 84 -11.82 -6.01 -2.55
C HIS A 84 -10.46 -6.57 -2.11
N GLY A 85 -9.43 -5.75 -2.21
CA GLY A 85 -8.07 -6.06 -1.77
C GLY A 85 -7.54 -5.00 -0.81
N ARG A 86 -6.32 -5.17 -0.30
CA ARG A 86 -5.69 -4.22 0.63
C ARG A 86 -5.55 -2.82 0.05
N ALA A 87 -5.19 -2.72 -1.22
CA ALA A 87 -4.93 -1.45 -1.89
C ALA A 87 -6.01 -1.07 -2.91
N ASN A 88 -7.03 -1.88 -3.12
CA ASN A 88 -8.06 -1.60 -4.13
C ASN A 88 -9.47 -1.93 -3.63
N PRO A 89 -10.46 -1.09 -3.96
CA PRO A 89 -11.86 -1.45 -3.81
C PRO A 89 -12.29 -2.46 -4.88
N ALA A 90 -13.44 -3.12 -4.65
CA ALA A 90 -14.03 -3.99 -5.65
C ALA A 90 -14.29 -3.25 -6.97
N GLY A 91 -14.03 -3.91 -8.10
CA GLY A 91 -14.20 -3.33 -9.43
C GLY A 91 -12.98 -2.56 -9.96
N ILE A 92 -11.98 -2.27 -9.14
CA ILE A 92 -10.72 -1.67 -9.56
C ILE A 92 -9.62 -2.73 -9.50
N PRO A 93 -9.14 -3.23 -10.65
CA PRO A 93 -8.16 -4.31 -10.69
C PRO A 93 -6.75 -3.81 -10.36
N TYR A 94 -6.11 -4.44 -9.37
CA TYR A 94 -4.70 -4.27 -9.08
C TYR A 94 -3.96 -5.58 -9.33
N LEU A 95 -2.69 -5.45 -9.72
CA LEU A 95 -1.79 -6.59 -9.87
C LEU A 95 -0.90 -6.67 -8.62
N TYR A 96 -1.17 -7.67 -7.79
CA TYR A 96 -0.35 -7.94 -6.61
C TYR A 96 0.78 -8.90 -6.99
N LEU A 97 2.00 -8.54 -6.67
CA LEU A 97 3.21 -9.28 -7.01
C LEU A 97 4.08 -9.47 -5.77
N GLY A 98 4.71 -10.62 -5.68
CA GLY A 98 5.76 -10.91 -4.69
C GLY A 98 7.15 -10.82 -5.32
N SER A 99 8.16 -10.48 -4.53
CA SER A 99 9.56 -10.48 -4.97
C SER A 99 10.16 -11.89 -5.09
N LYS A 100 9.47 -12.91 -4.56
CA LYS A 100 9.83 -14.32 -4.61
C LYS A 100 8.60 -15.18 -4.86
N PRO A 101 8.75 -16.38 -5.48
CA PRO A 101 7.64 -17.32 -5.68
C PRO A 101 6.91 -17.67 -4.38
N GLU A 102 7.67 -17.90 -3.29
CA GLU A 102 7.15 -18.26 -1.98
C GLU A 102 6.32 -17.12 -1.38
N THR A 103 6.77 -15.85 -1.57
CA THR A 103 6.03 -14.67 -1.13
C THR A 103 4.70 -14.56 -1.87
N ALA A 104 4.72 -14.76 -3.20
CA ALA A 104 3.50 -14.73 -4.01
C ALA A 104 2.53 -15.86 -3.62
N ALA A 105 3.04 -17.06 -3.34
CA ALA A 105 2.22 -18.18 -2.87
C ALA A 105 1.64 -17.92 -1.47
N ALA A 106 2.42 -17.36 -0.55
CA ALA A 106 1.95 -17.02 0.79
C ALA A 106 0.82 -15.96 0.79
N GLU A 107 0.83 -15.03 -0.16
CA GLU A 107 -0.22 -14.00 -0.30
C GLU A 107 -1.62 -14.59 -0.58
N ILE A 108 -1.70 -15.67 -1.34
CA ILE A 108 -2.98 -16.31 -1.68
C ILE A 108 -3.46 -17.30 -0.61
N ARG A 109 -2.63 -17.59 0.40
CA ARG A 109 -2.94 -18.47 1.55
C ARG A 109 -3.61 -19.78 1.14
N PRO A 110 -2.95 -20.62 0.33
CA PRO A 110 -3.54 -21.88 -0.13
C PRO A 110 -3.82 -22.79 1.07
N HIS A 111 -4.97 -23.44 1.04
CA HIS A 111 -5.31 -24.48 2.02
C HIS A 111 -4.58 -25.81 1.70
N THR A 112 -4.50 -26.68 2.68
CA THR A 112 -3.91 -28.01 2.47
C THR A 112 -4.64 -28.75 1.34
N GLY A 113 -3.88 -29.21 0.34
CA GLY A 113 -4.41 -29.89 -0.83
C GLY A 113 -4.74 -28.99 -2.03
N GLU A 114 -4.69 -27.68 -1.87
CA GLU A 114 -4.82 -26.76 -3.00
C GLU A 114 -3.49 -26.62 -3.76
N VAL A 115 -3.59 -26.48 -5.08
CA VAL A 115 -2.45 -26.25 -5.97
C VAL A 115 -2.40 -24.78 -6.35
N ALA A 116 -1.23 -24.19 -6.23
CA ALA A 116 -0.97 -22.81 -6.64
C ALA A 116 -0.18 -22.77 -7.96
N CYS A 117 -0.70 -22.08 -8.96
CA CYS A 117 0.03 -21.72 -10.16
C CYS A 117 0.81 -20.43 -9.91
N VAL A 118 2.11 -20.43 -10.21
CA VAL A 118 2.97 -19.25 -10.08
C VAL A 118 3.50 -18.86 -11.45
N ALA A 119 3.33 -17.58 -11.79
CA ALA A 119 3.92 -16.98 -12.99
C ALA A 119 4.94 -15.92 -12.60
N ASP A 120 6.00 -15.78 -13.41
CA ASP A 120 6.96 -14.71 -13.28
C ASP A 120 6.69 -13.59 -14.28
N PHE A 121 7.03 -12.38 -13.86
CA PHE A 121 6.90 -11.15 -14.64
C PHE A 121 8.25 -10.44 -14.65
N THR A 122 8.75 -10.14 -15.83
CA THR A 122 9.93 -9.29 -15.99
C THR A 122 9.49 -7.85 -16.21
N ILE A 123 9.85 -6.99 -15.26
CA ILE A 123 9.56 -5.55 -15.33
C ILE A 123 10.90 -4.83 -15.37
N PRO A 124 11.35 -4.40 -16.54
CA PRO A 124 12.71 -3.85 -16.71
C PRO A 124 12.91 -2.52 -16.02
N GLU A 125 11.87 -1.67 -15.99
CA GLU A 125 11.89 -0.37 -15.33
C GLU A 125 10.61 -0.18 -14.54
N ILE A 126 10.76 0.05 -13.23
CA ILE A 126 9.66 0.33 -12.32
C ILE A 126 10.09 1.41 -11.33
N ARG A 127 9.23 2.40 -11.13
CA ARG A 127 9.33 3.33 -10.02
C ARG A 127 8.40 2.84 -8.92
N ALA A 128 8.96 2.53 -7.77
CA ALA A 128 8.16 2.07 -6.63
C ALA A 128 8.49 2.88 -5.38
N VAL A 129 7.47 3.06 -4.57
CA VAL A 129 7.57 3.72 -3.26
C VAL A 129 7.70 2.65 -2.18
N ASP A 130 8.72 2.76 -1.33
CA ASP A 130 8.92 1.86 -0.20
C ASP A 130 8.26 2.43 1.06
N LEU A 131 7.10 1.92 1.40
CA LEU A 131 6.34 2.31 2.59
C LEU A 131 6.59 1.40 3.81
N ARG A 132 7.51 0.44 3.74
CA ARG A 132 7.76 -0.50 4.85
C ARG A 132 8.32 0.18 6.09
N HIS A 133 9.26 1.11 5.90
CA HIS A 133 9.94 1.81 6.99
C HIS A 133 10.25 3.27 6.61
N PRO A 134 9.28 4.16 6.49
CA PRO A 134 9.51 5.54 6.06
C PRO A 134 10.58 6.28 6.88
N ARG A 135 10.60 6.10 8.20
CA ARG A 135 11.58 6.76 9.08
C ARG A 135 13.03 6.34 8.84
N LYS A 136 13.27 5.17 8.25
CA LYS A 136 14.62 4.72 7.91
C LYS A 136 15.11 5.29 6.59
N LEU A 137 14.18 5.57 5.68
CA LEU A 137 14.47 6.07 4.35
C LEU A 137 14.57 7.58 4.32
N VAL A 138 13.75 8.27 5.12
CA VAL A 138 13.73 9.73 5.17
C VAL A 138 14.50 10.22 6.38
N SER A 139 15.68 10.81 6.13
CA SER A 139 16.49 11.43 7.17
C SER A 139 16.20 12.94 7.23
N PRO A 140 15.73 13.47 8.36
CA PRO A 140 15.56 14.91 8.51
C PRO A 140 16.90 15.68 8.49
N PHE A 141 18.03 14.99 8.64
CA PHE A 141 19.35 15.62 8.65
C PHE A 141 19.89 16.00 7.28
N ILE A 142 19.22 15.62 6.20
CA ILE A 142 19.56 16.06 4.83
C ILE A 142 18.98 17.43 4.50
N LEU A 143 18.04 17.92 5.30
CA LEU A 143 17.42 19.22 5.15
C LEU A 143 18.22 20.27 5.95
N THR A 144 18.33 21.47 5.39
CA THR A 144 19.08 22.58 5.99
C THR A 144 18.17 23.54 6.74
N ASP A 145 16.91 23.62 6.37
CA ASP A 145 15.93 24.51 7.01
C ASP A 145 15.20 23.82 8.17
N ALA A 146 15.20 24.48 9.33
CA ALA A 146 14.58 23.95 10.54
C ALA A 146 13.07 23.78 10.42
N SER A 147 12.40 24.63 9.63
CA SER A 147 10.95 24.54 9.39
C SER A 147 10.61 23.33 8.52
N GLU A 148 11.40 23.06 7.50
CA GLU A 148 11.24 21.87 6.64
C GLU A 148 11.49 20.58 7.43
N ILE A 149 12.51 20.57 8.31
CA ILE A 149 12.77 19.45 9.22
C ILE A 149 11.58 19.20 10.14
N GLY A 150 11.03 20.26 10.71
CA GLY A 150 9.85 20.20 11.58
C GLY A 150 8.64 19.64 10.86
N GLN A 151 8.36 20.15 9.66
CA GLN A 151 7.26 19.72 8.81
C GLN A 151 7.40 18.24 8.39
N LEU A 152 8.59 17.85 7.92
CA LEU A 152 8.86 16.47 7.54
C LEU A 152 8.64 15.49 8.71
N ARG A 153 9.07 15.86 9.91
CA ARG A 153 8.83 15.08 11.12
C ARG A 153 7.35 14.93 11.46
N ALA A 154 6.55 15.97 11.21
CA ALA A 154 5.12 15.95 11.40
C ALA A 154 4.40 15.08 10.35
N ASP A 155 4.95 14.97 9.13
CA ASP A 155 4.38 14.19 8.03
C ASP A 155 4.69 12.68 8.11
N LEU A 156 5.80 12.31 8.78
CA LEU A 156 6.21 10.89 8.89
C LEU A 156 5.13 9.95 9.42
N PRO A 157 4.33 10.30 10.45
CA PRO A 157 3.25 9.44 10.92
C PRO A 157 2.19 9.12 9.86
N LEU A 158 1.90 10.05 8.93
CA LEU A 158 1.01 9.79 7.81
C LEU A 158 1.57 8.72 6.89
N LEU A 159 2.88 8.80 6.56
CA LEU A 159 3.53 7.81 5.68
C LEU A 159 3.59 6.43 6.32
N GLU A 160 3.84 6.35 7.63
CA GLU A 160 3.78 5.11 8.39
C GLU A 160 2.36 4.53 8.37
N ARG A 161 1.35 5.38 8.58
CA ARG A 161 -0.05 4.96 8.53
C ARG A 161 -0.46 4.42 7.17
N LEU A 162 -0.04 5.05 6.07
CA LEU A 162 -0.27 4.54 4.71
C LEU A 162 0.37 3.16 4.52
N GLY A 163 1.59 2.96 4.98
CA GLY A 163 2.27 1.67 4.96
C GLY A 163 1.50 0.59 5.73
N ASP A 164 1.04 0.93 6.93
CA ASP A 164 0.25 0.03 7.77
C ASP A 164 -1.08 -0.35 7.11
N GLU A 165 -1.81 0.60 6.53
CA GLU A 165 -3.08 0.32 5.85
C GLU A 165 -2.89 -0.63 4.66
N LEU A 166 -1.80 -0.46 3.88
CA LEU A 166 -1.51 -1.33 2.74
C LEU A 166 -1.01 -2.73 3.15
N THR A 167 -0.57 -2.91 4.39
CA THR A 167 -0.09 -4.21 4.90
C THR A 167 -1.12 -4.96 5.73
N ARG A 168 -2.20 -4.31 6.15
CA ARG A 168 -3.27 -4.97 6.94
C ARG A 168 -3.88 -6.13 6.18
N PRO A 169 -4.13 -7.27 6.86
CA PRO A 169 -4.86 -8.38 6.27
C PRO A 169 -6.27 -7.94 5.87
N VAL A 170 -6.71 -8.32 4.69
CA VAL A 170 -8.14 -8.19 4.32
C VAL A 170 -8.89 -9.27 5.08
N LEU A 171 -9.88 -8.86 5.86
CA LEU A 171 -10.76 -9.81 6.52
C LEU A 171 -11.66 -10.50 5.48
N PRO A 172 -12.01 -11.79 5.68
CA PRO A 172 -12.99 -12.46 4.83
C PRO A 172 -14.28 -11.65 4.77
N SER A 173 -14.93 -11.66 3.58
CA SER A 173 -16.21 -10.99 3.39
C SER A 173 -17.23 -11.51 4.42
N GLY A 174 -17.70 -10.64 5.31
CA GLY A 174 -18.62 -10.99 6.40
C GLY A 174 -18.02 -10.85 7.81
N ALA A 175 -16.72 -10.64 7.96
CA ALA A 175 -16.16 -10.25 9.25
C ALA A 175 -16.47 -8.77 9.49
N ALA A 176 -17.05 -8.46 10.65
CA ALA A 176 -17.28 -7.07 11.07
C ALA A 176 -15.93 -6.32 11.08
N ILE A 177 -15.93 -5.14 10.54
CA ILE A 177 -14.80 -4.21 10.67
C ILE A 177 -15.03 -3.53 12.01
N ASP A 178 -14.35 -4.01 13.05
CA ASP A 178 -14.24 -3.33 14.33
C ASP A 178 -13.24 -2.17 14.24
#